data_13bb9ddee2f6fbf53a042f0c0641abed
#
_entry.id   13bb9ddee2f6fbf53a042f0c0641abed
#
_cell.length_a   1.000
_cell.length_b   1.000
_cell.length_c   1.000
_cell.angle_alpha   90.00
_cell.angle_beta   90.00
_cell.angle_gamma   90.00
#
_symmetry.space_group_name_H-M   'P 1'
#
loop_
_entity.id
_entity.type
_entity.pdbx_description
1 polymer ?
#
loop_
_entity_poly.entity_id
_entity_poly.type
_entity_poly.pdbx_seq_one_letter_code
_entity_poly.pdbx_strand_id
1 'polypeptide(L)'
;MKWFFSNFKIITFLIKQVNNLNNCYIWLLFFAYSVLVSLFIQLIALPLIFPNLHIGNGLLDGGDWIVYQKYGVIMANVIIDNGWENWYLRPEGFGIVGVVSAIYAFFGIFEPYILVPFFSVLHALGALCILIITQSLGVSRSTAFFSCLPYLIFPSSLLWLSQILKDVFTLNASLIMLLGMVLFFGAIDKKSIKSQIISQSIAIFLILTSLFLIFISRPYMIELSSIFILIFEFILGIKLLTRIFQSNISLINFAFCIFAQILILFLAFNINSIEKHFAAYSINQNEYHVYISKSDKEIKKIFLERNLPMQIIEEKAGKIINKKELALEILKDIYKKPKSALRLIPSFNAESIKNYIPDLPTIEFETYESRKWQNSAFLPRVVDVQMSKVNDQRNYFYLHQYHANTTFDYDVEINSAIKFIRYLPRAVQVGYFAPFPTDWNSSKSNKANLMHKVIALEMIFIYLAFSGFIIALFIWRKKFEFWLLIAFSLFYSLFPVYAFPNIGALVRYRYAAIMIIVALSLSAISYLYSSKIKSNHSYE
;
A
#
# COMPACT_ATOMS: atom_id res chain seq x y z
N MET A 1 37.13 0.74 25.48
CA MET A 1 36.91 -0.66 25.87
C MET A 1 35.78 -0.87 26.90
N LYS A 2 35.81 -0.23 28.10
CA LYS A 2 34.71 -0.38 29.11
C LYS A 2 33.31 -0.06 28.57
N TRP A 3 33.15 0.97 27.73
CA TRP A 3 31.88 1.34 27.09
C TRP A 3 31.38 0.26 26.12
N PHE A 4 32.27 -0.39 25.37
CA PHE A 4 31.93 -1.49 24.44
C PHE A 4 31.44 -2.75 25.19
N PHE A 5 32.11 -3.11 26.30
CA PHE A 5 31.71 -4.25 27.14
C PHE A 5 30.42 -4.01 27.94
N SER A 6 30.13 -2.77 28.36
CA SER A 6 28.83 -2.46 29.01
C SER A 6 27.66 -2.59 28.03
N ASN A 7 27.84 -2.09 26.81
CA ASN A 7 26.79 -2.24 25.76
C ASN A 7 26.54 -3.71 25.39
N PHE A 8 27.57 -4.54 25.41
CA PHE A 8 27.40 -5.97 25.15
C PHE A 8 26.54 -6.66 26.23
N LYS A 9 26.69 -6.27 27.51
CA LYS A 9 25.83 -6.77 28.61
C LYS A 9 24.37 -6.32 28.44
N ILE A 10 24.13 -5.07 28.05
CA ILE A 10 22.79 -4.55 27.78
C ILE A 10 22.13 -5.32 26.62
N ILE A 11 22.86 -5.50 25.52
CA ILE A 11 22.36 -6.24 24.36
C ILE A 11 22.01 -7.69 24.74
N THR A 12 22.88 -8.37 25.48
CA THR A 12 22.65 -9.75 25.95
C THR A 12 21.45 -9.84 26.88
N PHE A 13 21.27 -8.83 27.75
CA PHE A 13 20.10 -8.73 28.62
C PHE A 13 18.81 -8.54 27.78
N LEU A 14 18.80 -7.63 26.81
CA LEU A 14 17.65 -7.40 25.93
C LEU A 14 17.30 -8.66 25.14
N ILE A 15 18.29 -9.36 24.58
CA ILE A 15 18.10 -10.62 23.86
C ILE A 15 17.42 -11.64 24.78
N LYS A 16 17.86 -11.78 26.01
CA LYS A 16 17.26 -12.71 27.00
C LYS A 16 15.81 -12.32 27.30
N GLN A 17 15.54 -11.03 27.51
CA GLN A 17 14.18 -10.56 27.77
C GLN A 17 13.25 -10.84 26.59
N VAL A 18 13.64 -10.48 25.37
CA VAL A 18 12.84 -10.70 24.17
C VAL A 18 12.52 -12.20 23.95
N ASN A 19 13.47 -13.09 24.21
CA ASN A 19 13.26 -14.52 24.08
C ASN A 19 12.20 -15.08 25.06
N ASN A 20 12.00 -14.43 26.20
CA ASN A 20 11.03 -14.82 27.21
C ASN A 20 9.63 -14.20 27.00
N LEU A 21 9.50 -13.13 26.23
CA LEU A 21 8.22 -12.49 25.96
C LEU A 21 7.37 -13.37 25.03
N ASN A 22 6.06 -13.46 25.27
CA ASN A 22 5.14 -14.05 24.30
C ASN A 22 4.75 -13.03 23.21
N ASN A 23 4.04 -13.49 22.16
CA ASN A 23 3.67 -12.63 21.03
C ASN A 23 2.75 -11.48 21.43
N CYS A 24 1.89 -11.67 22.44
CA CYS A 24 0.98 -10.65 22.92
C CYS A 24 1.75 -9.48 23.57
N TYR A 25 2.74 -9.77 24.42
CA TYR A 25 3.57 -8.72 25.04
C TYR A 25 4.44 -7.99 24.00
N ILE A 26 4.97 -8.70 23.01
CA ILE A 26 5.72 -8.06 21.92
C ILE A 26 4.80 -7.15 21.12
N TRP A 27 3.59 -7.59 20.79
CA TRP A 27 2.62 -6.78 20.11
C TRP A 27 2.23 -5.52 20.92
N LEU A 28 1.99 -5.66 22.24
CA LEU A 28 1.73 -4.53 23.13
C LEU A 28 2.90 -3.52 23.16
N LEU A 29 4.14 -4.02 23.15
CA LEU A 29 5.32 -3.16 23.06
C LEU A 29 5.35 -2.37 21.74
N PHE A 30 5.09 -3.03 20.61
CA PHE A 30 5.03 -2.40 19.31
C PHE A 30 3.87 -1.41 19.21
N PHE A 31 2.73 -1.75 19.78
CA PHE A 31 1.56 -0.88 19.86
C PHE A 31 1.85 0.37 20.68
N ALA A 32 2.37 0.23 21.89
CA ALA A 32 2.73 1.35 22.75
C ALA A 32 3.78 2.27 22.07
N TYR A 33 4.80 1.69 21.44
CA TYR A 33 5.78 2.44 20.66
C TYR A 33 5.09 3.22 19.53
N SER A 34 4.25 2.56 18.74
CA SER A 34 3.55 3.17 17.59
C SER A 34 2.65 4.34 18.03
N VAL A 35 1.92 4.18 19.14
CA VAL A 35 1.09 5.25 19.71
C VAL A 35 1.96 6.42 20.15
N LEU A 36 2.99 6.18 20.96
CA LEU A 36 3.84 7.23 21.50
C LEU A 36 4.55 8.03 20.40
N VAL A 37 5.11 7.35 19.40
CA VAL A 37 5.81 8.02 18.30
C VAL A 37 4.83 8.81 17.43
N SER A 38 3.65 8.28 17.14
CA SER A 38 2.65 8.99 16.33
C SER A 38 2.13 10.24 17.05
N LEU A 39 1.84 10.15 18.35
CA LEU A 39 1.45 11.30 19.16
C LEU A 39 2.60 12.32 19.26
N PHE A 40 3.84 11.87 19.44
CA PHE A 40 5.00 12.75 19.40
C PHE A 40 5.12 13.50 18.06
N ILE A 41 4.93 12.80 16.92
CA ILE A 41 4.98 13.42 15.60
C ILE A 41 3.87 14.47 15.45
N GLN A 42 2.62 14.12 15.77
CA GLN A 42 1.48 15.02 15.57
C GLN A 42 1.46 16.21 16.54
N LEU A 43 1.78 15.99 17.82
CA LEU A 43 1.59 16.99 18.87
C LEU A 43 2.85 17.80 19.20
N ILE A 44 4.04 17.27 18.87
CA ILE A 44 5.33 17.89 19.24
C ILE A 44 6.20 18.15 18.00
N ALA A 45 6.53 17.11 17.23
CA ALA A 45 7.51 17.27 16.17
C ALA A 45 7.01 18.19 15.05
N LEU A 46 5.80 18.01 14.56
CA LEU A 46 5.24 18.85 13.50
C LEU A 46 4.98 20.29 13.98
N PRO A 47 4.29 20.54 15.11
CA PRO A 47 4.01 21.92 15.53
C PRO A 47 5.25 22.70 15.99
N LEU A 48 6.20 22.05 16.71
CA LEU A 48 7.29 22.74 17.39
C LEU A 48 8.63 22.61 16.68
N ILE A 49 8.96 21.44 16.09
CA ILE A 49 10.26 21.19 15.46
C ILE A 49 10.21 21.52 13.96
N PHE A 50 9.10 21.19 13.29
CA PHE A 50 8.91 21.38 11.84
C PHE A 50 7.68 22.26 11.52
N PRO A 51 7.53 23.47 12.12
CA PRO A 51 6.31 24.28 11.93
C PRO A 51 6.06 24.66 10.47
N ASN A 52 7.11 24.78 9.65
CA ASN A 52 6.98 25.07 8.20
C ASN A 52 6.39 23.90 7.37
N LEU A 53 6.32 22.71 7.94
CA LEU A 53 5.70 21.52 7.34
C LEU A 53 4.33 21.22 7.92
N HIS A 54 3.89 21.94 8.93
CA HIS A 54 2.66 21.74 9.68
C HIS A 54 1.56 22.67 9.17
N ILE A 55 0.40 22.12 8.83
CA ILE A 55 -0.78 22.90 8.39
C ILE A 55 -1.86 23.03 9.47
N GLY A 56 -1.63 22.54 10.66
CA GLY A 56 -2.58 22.44 11.76
C GLY A 56 -2.96 20.99 12.07
N ASN A 57 -3.46 20.76 13.29
CA ASN A 57 -4.01 19.49 13.77
C ASN A 57 -3.05 18.29 13.62
N GLY A 58 -1.73 18.51 13.69
CA GLY A 58 -0.74 17.44 13.52
C GLY A 58 -0.60 16.90 12.09
N LEU A 59 -1.12 17.61 11.08
CA LEU A 59 -1.04 17.20 9.69
C LEU A 59 0.11 17.89 8.95
N LEU A 60 0.77 17.13 8.06
CA LEU A 60 1.78 17.63 7.16
C LEU A 60 1.16 18.39 5.98
N ASP A 61 1.89 19.36 5.45
CA ASP A 61 1.51 20.09 4.24
C ASP A 61 1.69 19.21 2.99
N GLY A 62 0.69 19.21 2.11
CA GLY A 62 0.81 18.72 0.73
C GLY A 62 0.52 17.23 0.48
N GLY A 63 -0.38 16.58 1.23
CA GLY A 63 -0.72 15.18 1.01
C GLY A 63 -2.22 14.86 0.99
N ASP A 64 -2.54 13.61 0.61
CA ASP A 64 -3.91 13.09 0.55
C ASP A 64 -4.64 13.14 1.92
N TRP A 65 -3.89 13.11 3.03
CA TRP A 65 -4.41 13.16 4.41
C TRP A 65 -5.22 14.41 4.69
N ILE A 66 -4.91 15.55 4.04
CA ILE A 66 -5.68 16.80 4.17
C ILE A 66 -7.10 16.59 3.64
N VAL A 67 -7.21 15.95 2.48
CA VAL A 67 -8.48 15.62 1.83
C VAL A 67 -9.27 14.64 2.70
N TYR A 68 -8.61 13.59 3.20
CA TYR A 68 -9.26 12.59 4.05
C TYR A 68 -9.71 13.16 5.40
N GLN A 69 -8.94 14.08 5.99
CA GLN A 69 -9.35 14.82 7.19
C GLN A 69 -10.62 15.64 6.91
N LYS A 70 -10.60 16.45 5.84
CA LYS A 70 -11.74 17.30 5.48
C LYS A 70 -13.02 16.48 5.27
N TYR A 71 -12.96 15.44 4.44
CA TYR A 71 -14.12 14.59 4.19
C TYR A 71 -14.52 13.76 5.41
N GLY A 72 -13.55 13.31 6.21
CA GLY A 72 -13.81 12.61 7.47
C GLY A 72 -14.63 13.44 8.45
N VAL A 73 -14.30 14.72 8.62
CA VAL A 73 -15.05 15.67 9.45
C VAL A 73 -16.45 15.93 8.89
N ILE A 74 -16.56 16.17 7.56
CA ILE A 74 -17.88 16.41 6.93
C ILE A 74 -18.80 15.21 7.16
N MET A 75 -18.32 14.00 6.88
CA MET A 75 -19.13 12.79 7.02
C MET A 75 -19.43 12.45 8.48
N ALA A 76 -18.54 12.78 9.42
CA ALA A 76 -18.82 12.62 10.84
C ALA A 76 -19.95 13.54 11.32
N ASN A 77 -19.99 14.78 10.85
CA ASN A 77 -21.11 15.68 11.14
C ASN A 77 -22.42 15.17 10.54
N VAL A 78 -22.41 14.58 9.33
CA VAL A 78 -23.61 13.94 8.76
C VAL A 78 -24.13 12.82 9.67
N ILE A 79 -23.25 12.00 10.22
CA ILE A 79 -23.62 10.92 11.14
C ILE A 79 -24.21 11.50 12.46
N ILE A 80 -23.59 12.56 12.99
CA ILE A 80 -24.03 13.19 14.24
C ILE A 80 -25.39 13.87 14.07
N ASP A 81 -25.57 14.60 12.96
CA ASP A 81 -26.80 15.38 12.72
C ASP A 81 -27.99 14.50 12.28
N ASN A 82 -27.72 13.42 11.50
CA ASN A 82 -28.75 12.64 10.82
C ASN A 82 -28.81 11.16 11.27
N GLY A 83 -27.93 10.72 12.17
CA GLY A 83 -27.88 9.34 12.69
C GLY A 83 -26.96 8.39 11.93
N TRP A 84 -26.65 7.25 12.58
CA TRP A 84 -25.73 6.23 12.09
C TRP A 84 -26.19 5.51 10.82
N GLU A 85 -27.45 5.57 10.46
CA GLU A 85 -27.98 5.08 9.19
C GLU A 85 -27.39 5.80 7.97
N ASN A 86 -26.82 6.99 8.18
CA ASN A 86 -26.13 7.78 7.15
C ASN A 86 -24.62 7.49 7.11
N TRP A 87 -24.14 6.51 7.86
CA TRP A 87 -22.76 6.07 7.77
C TRP A 87 -22.56 5.08 6.61
N TYR A 88 -21.54 5.35 5.82
CA TYR A 88 -21.10 4.47 4.74
C TYR A 88 -19.63 4.11 4.93
N LEU A 89 -19.30 2.82 4.75
CA LEU A 89 -17.91 2.36 4.87
C LEU A 89 -17.00 3.01 3.83
N ARG A 90 -17.51 3.29 2.64
CA ARG A 90 -16.75 3.84 1.53
C ARG A 90 -17.47 5.00 0.84
N PRO A 91 -17.65 6.14 1.52
CA PRO A 91 -18.26 7.30 0.90
C PRO A 91 -17.42 7.73 -0.31
N GLU A 92 -18.05 7.91 -1.46
CA GLU A 92 -17.41 8.25 -2.74
C GLU A 92 -16.18 7.41 -3.11
N GLY A 93 -16.15 6.14 -2.70
CA GLY A 93 -15.05 5.22 -2.96
C GLY A 93 -13.85 5.35 -2.00
N PHE A 94 -13.89 6.25 -1.02
CA PHE A 94 -12.81 6.46 -0.04
C PHE A 94 -13.09 5.74 1.28
N GLY A 95 -12.72 4.46 1.41
CA GLY A 95 -12.96 3.71 2.64
C GLY A 95 -12.24 4.27 3.86
N ILE A 96 -11.10 4.94 3.70
CA ILE A 96 -10.44 5.62 4.81
C ILE A 96 -11.32 6.74 5.40
N VAL A 97 -12.09 7.44 4.58
CA VAL A 97 -13.02 8.48 5.02
C VAL A 97 -14.16 7.87 5.85
N GLY A 98 -14.68 6.70 5.44
CA GLY A 98 -15.71 6.00 6.21
C GLY A 98 -15.21 5.55 7.59
N VAL A 99 -13.98 5.07 7.70
CA VAL A 99 -13.36 4.71 8.99
C VAL A 99 -13.14 5.94 9.86
N VAL A 100 -12.56 7.00 9.29
CA VAL A 100 -12.28 8.25 9.99
C VAL A 100 -13.58 8.89 10.50
N SER A 101 -14.61 8.99 9.64
CA SER A 101 -15.90 9.59 10.02
C SER A 101 -16.61 8.82 11.12
N ALA A 102 -16.54 7.47 11.11
CA ALA A 102 -17.11 6.66 12.18
C ALA A 102 -16.42 6.92 13.53
N ILE A 103 -15.08 6.96 13.54
CA ILE A 103 -14.31 7.23 14.77
C ILE A 103 -14.58 8.63 15.28
N TYR A 104 -14.58 9.64 14.41
CA TYR A 104 -14.86 11.02 14.76
C TYR A 104 -16.29 11.20 15.30
N ALA A 105 -17.29 10.62 14.65
CA ALA A 105 -18.67 10.68 15.09
C ALA A 105 -18.87 9.97 16.44
N PHE A 106 -18.20 8.81 16.66
CA PHE A 106 -18.32 8.04 17.90
C PHE A 106 -17.74 8.78 19.12
N PHE A 107 -16.58 9.42 18.95
CA PHE A 107 -15.90 10.12 20.04
C PHE A 107 -16.29 11.61 20.15
N GLY A 108 -16.91 12.20 19.12
CA GLY A 108 -17.18 13.65 19.06
C GLY A 108 -15.91 14.50 18.96
N ILE A 109 -14.77 13.90 18.55
CA ILE A 109 -13.46 14.55 18.45
C ILE A 109 -12.99 14.47 17.01
N PHE A 110 -12.76 15.62 16.36
CA PHE A 110 -12.40 15.73 14.94
C PHE A 110 -10.91 15.92 14.69
N GLU A 111 -10.10 15.60 15.68
CA GLU A 111 -8.65 15.76 15.63
C GLU A 111 -7.96 14.45 15.21
N PRO A 112 -6.95 14.49 14.31
CA PRO A 112 -6.25 13.29 13.82
C PRO A 112 -5.66 12.40 14.90
N TYR A 113 -5.27 12.96 16.07
CA TYR A 113 -4.68 12.17 17.15
C TYR A 113 -5.62 11.09 17.71
N ILE A 114 -6.94 11.26 17.59
CA ILE A 114 -7.90 10.22 18.04
C ILE A 114 -7.83 8.95 17.21
N LEU A 115 -7.31 9.02 15.96
CA LEU A 115 -7.12 7.90 15.07
C LEU A 115 -5.86 7.09 15.39
N VAL A 116 -4.91 7.68 16.13
CA VAL A 116 -3.59 7.09 16.40
C VAL A 116 -3.69 5.71 17.03
N PRO A 117 -4.51 5.44 18.07
CA PRO A 117 -4.62 4.09 18.62
C PRO A 117 -5.06 3.05 17.59
N PHE A 118 -6.02 3.37 16.75
CA PHE A 118 -6.57 2.47 15.73
C PHE A 118 -5.54 2.13 14.65
N PHE A 119 -4.81 3.12 14.16
CA PHE A 119 -3.75 2.90 13.16
C PHE A 119 -2.55 2.17 13.77
N SER A 120 -2.24 2.44 15.03
CA SER A 120 -1.15 1.78 15.76
C SER A 120 -1.42 0.28 16.00
N VAL A 121 -2.68 -0.14 16.15
CA VAL A 121 -3.06 -1.56 16.18
C VAL A 121 -2.59 -2.27 14.91
N LEU A 122 -2.91 -1.71 13.75
CA LEU A 122 -2.54 -2.29 12.46
C LEU A 122 -1.02 -2.29 12.26
N HIS A 123 -0.35 -1.18 12.58
CA HIS A 123 1.11 -1.06 12.44
C HIS A 123 1.84 -2.08 13.32
N ALA A 124 1.43 -2.23 14.58
CA ALA A 124 1.98 -3.24 15.48
C ALA A 124 1.73 -4.67 15.00
N LEU A 125 0.54 -4.94 14.41
CA LEU A 125 0.24 -6.23 13.78
C LEU A 125 1.15 -6.51 12.59
N GLY A 126 1.42 -5.50 11.74
CA GLY A 126 2.35 -5.65 10.61
C GLY A 126 3.76 -6.02 11.05
N ALA A 127 4.29 -5.35 12.08
CA ALA A 127 5.59 -5.69 12.66
C ALA A 127 5.59 -7.12 13.26
N LEU A 128 4.53 -7.51 13.97
CA LEU A 128 4.37 -8.86 14.51
C LEU A 128 4.30 -9.90 13.38
N CYS A 129 3.63 -9.59 12.26
CA CYS A 129 3.61 -10.47 11.09
C CYS A 129 5.03 -10.75 10.58
N ILE A 130 5.86 -9.70 10.41
CA ILE A 130 7.26 -9.85 9.97
C ILE A 130 8.04 -10.72 10.96
N LEU A 131 7.85 -10.52 12.26
CA LEU A 131 8.50 -11.31 13.30
C LEU A 131 8.12 -12.80 13.18
N ILE A 132 6.84 -13.14 13.08
CA ILE A 132 6.38 -14.52 13.00
C ILE A 132 6.79 -15.17 11.67
N ILE A 133 6.72 -14.43 10.57
CA ILE A 133 7.18 -14.88 9.24
C ILE A 133 8.66 -15.24 9.28
N THR A 134 9.51 -14.38 9.86
CA THR A 134 10.95 -14.68 9.96
C THR A 134 11.23 -15.86 10.89
N GLN A 135 10.49 -16.01 11.99
CA GLN A 135 10.59 -17.19 12.85
C GLN A 135 10.25 -18.51 12.14
N SER A 136 9.32 -18.50 11.17
CA SER A 136 9.00 -19.71 10.38
C SER A 136 10.19 -20.26 9.60
N LEU A 137 11.18 -19.40 9.31
CA LEU A 137 12.44 -19.80 8.69
C LEU A 137 13.44 -20.42 9.70
N GLY A 138 13.09 -20.56 10.98
CA GLY A 138 13.89 -21.20 11.99
C GLY A 138 14.95 -20.29 12.63
N VAL A 139 14.80 -18.96 12.52
CA VAL A 139 15.62 -18.02 13.27
C VAL A 139 15.16 -17.86 14.72
N SER A 140 16.06 -17.43 15.59
CA SER A 140 15.73 -17.17 16.99
C SER A 140 14.73 -16.02 17.13
N ARG A 141 13.96 -16.02 18.22
CA ARG A 141 12.97 -14.98 18.50
C ARG A 141 13.59 -13.58 18.58
N SER A 142 14.75 -13.46 19.22
CA SER A 142 15.49 -12.21 19.28
C SER A 142 15.94 -11.74 17.89
N THR A 143 16.46 -12.63 17.06
CA THR A 143 16.82 -12.30 15.67
C THR A 143 15.61 -11.79 14.90
N ALA A 144 14.47 -12.48 14.99
CA ALA A 144 13.23 -12.07 14.33
C ALA A 144 12.73 -10.71 14.84
N PHE A 145 12.84 -10.44 16.16
CA PHE A 145 12.48 -9.17 16.76
C PHE A 145 13.34 -8.02 16.21
N PHE A 146 14.66 -8.16 16.20
CA PHE A 146 15.54 -7.12 15.66
C PHE A 146 15.38 -6.94 14.15
N SER A 147 15.04 -8.00 13.43
CA SER A 147 14.83 -7.95 11.98
C SER A 147 13.54 -7.22 11.57
N CYS A 148 12.52 -7.14 12.44
CA CYS A 148 11.31 -6.39 12.15
C CYS A 148 11.38 -4.91 12.57
N LEU A 149 12.40 -4.49 13.34
CA LEU A 149 12.53 -3.09 13.80
C LEU A 149 12.57 -2.06 12.65
N PRO A 150 13.25 -2.28 11.51
CA PRO A 150 13.22 -1.31 10.41
C PRO A 150 11.79 -0.94 9.99
N TYR A 151 10.88 -1.88 9.98
CA TYR A 151 9.46 -1.61 9.70
C TYR A 151 8.84 -0.62 10.69
N LEU A 152 9.21 -0.70 11.97
CA LEU A 152 8.69 0.17 13.02
C LEU A 152 9.34 1.56 13.05
N ILE A 153 10.64 1.65 12.77
CA ILE A 153 11.43 2.86 13.03
C ILE A 153 11.72 3.71 11.79
N PHE A 154 11.55 3.17 10.59
CA PHE A 154 11.83 3.94 9.39
C PHE A 154 10.90 5.13 9.27
N PRO A 155 11.44 6.33 8.92
CA PRO A 155 10.66 7.55 8.79
C PRO A 155 9.47 7.44 7.84
N SER A 156 9.59 6.70 6.73
CA SER A 156 8.47 6.46 5.81
C SER A 156 7.32 5.74 6.50
N SER A 157 7.60 4.70 7.29
CA SER A 157 6.57 3.96 8.04
C SER A 157 5.90 4.84 9.08
N LEU A 158 6.69 5.62 9.82
CA LEU A 158 6.21 6.53 10.85
C LEU A 158 5.37 7.66 10.26
N LEU A 159 5.75 8.18 9.09
CA LEU A 159 4.97 9.17 8.37
C LEU A 159 3.58 8.63 8.01
N TRP A 160 3.51 7.43 7.44
CA TRP A 160 2.22 6.85 7.04
C TRP A 160 1.36 6.47 8.23
N LEU A 161 1.97 6.07 9.34
CA LEU A 161 1.28 5.79 10.59
C LEU A 161 0.70 7.05 11.24
N SER A 162 1.46 8.15 11.22
CA SER A 162 1.08 9.41 11.88
C SER A 162 0.15 10.30 11.08
N GLN A 163 -0.10 9.98 9.79
CA GLN A 163 -1.00 10.74 8.93
C GLN A 163 -2.23 9.91 8.55
N ILE A 164 -3.31 10.57 8.13
CA ILE A 164 -4.56 9.89 7.71
C ILE A 164 -4.34 9.31 6.32
N LEU A 165 -3.79 8.10 6.25
CA LEU A 165 -3.47 7.43 5.00
C LEU A 165 -4.04 6.02 4.93
N LYS A 166 -4.55 5.67 3.76
CA LYS A 166 -4.99 4.31 3.43
C LYS A 166 -3.85 3.29 3.40
N ASP A 167 -2.60 3.77 3.35
CA ASP A 167 -1.41 2.94 3.34
C ASP A 167 -1.26 2.09 4.60
N VAL A 168 -1.65 2.61 5.76
CA VAL A 168 -1.66 1.85 7.02
C VAL A 168 -2.48 0.56 6.90
N PHE A 169 -3.62 0.61 6.22
CA PHE A 169 -4.45 -0.57 5.98
C PHE A 169 -3.81 -1.49 4.95
N THR A 170 -3.44 -0.97 3.79
CA THR A 170 -2.96 -1.77 2.65
C THR A 170 -1.66 -2.50 2.97
N LEU A 171 -0.69 -1.82 3.60
CA LEU A 171 0.61 -2.40 3.94
C LEU A 171 0.47 -3.53 4.96
N ASN A 172 -0.30 -3.27 6.02
CA ASN A 172 -0.51 -4.26 7.07
C ASN A 172 -1.38 -5.42 6.58
N ALA A 173 -2.38 -5.15 5.74
CA ALA A 173 -3.16 -6.19 5.09
C ALA A 173 -2.27 -7.13 4.26
N SER A 174 -1.35 -6.59 3.46
CA SER A 174 -0.42 -7.41 2.67
C SER A 174 0.47 -8.32 3.54
N LEU A 175 0.95 -7.81 4.69
CA LEU A 175 1.73 -8.60 5.65
C LEU A 175 0.89 -9.66 6.37
N ILE A 176 -0.35 -9.33 6.74
CA ILE A 176 -1.31 -10.28 7.35
C ILE A 176 -1.64 -11.40 6.36
N MET A 177 -1.87 -11.07 5.09
CA MET A 177 -2.09 -12.06 4.03
C MET A 177 -0.90 -13.00 3.89
N LEU A 178 0.31 -12.44 3.82
CA LEU A 178 1.53 -13.23 3.70
C LEU A 178 1.73 -14.14 4.92
N LEU A 179 1.46 -13.64 6.13
CA LEU A 179 1.49 -14.45 7.35
C LEU A 179 0.48 -15.59 7.26
N GLY A 180 -0.76 -15.32 6.85
CA GLY A 180 -1.78 -16.35 6.65
C GLY A 180 -1.30 -17.45 5.70
N MET A 181 -0.72 -17.08 4.56
CA MET A 181 -0.16 -18.03 3.58
C MET A 181 0.99 -18.85 4.14
N VAL A 182 1.93 -18.24 4.87
CA VAL A 182 3.05 -18.94 5.53
C VAL A 182 2.55 -19.92 6.58
N LEU A 183 1.56 -19.53 7.40
CA LEU A 183 0.97 -20.41 8.41
C LEU A 183 0.19 -21.58 7.78
N PHE A 184 -0.56 -21.31 6.70
CA PHE A 184 -1.29 -22.35 5.98
C PHE A 184 -0.32 -23.38 5.39
N PHE A 185 0.74 -22.88 4.78
CA PHE A 185 1.79 -23.71 4.17
C PHE A 185 2.51 -24.59 5.21
N GLY A 186 2.86 -24.01 6.37
CA GLY A 186 3.47 -24.75 7.48
C GLY A 186 2.52 -25.70 8.19
N ALA A 187 1.21 -25.46 8.12
CA ALA A 187 0.20 -26.31 8.75
C ALA A 187 0.14 -27.71 8.13
N ILE A 188 0.44 -27.86 6.84
CA ILE A 188 0.43 -29.16 6.13
C ILE A 188 1.42 -30.15 6.75
N ASP A 189 2.52 -29.66 7.32
CA ASP A 189 3.58 -30.50 7.90
C ASP A 189 3.32 -30.90 9.36
N LYS A 190 2.20 -30.46 9.96
CA LYS A 190 1.86 -30.80 11.34
C LYS A 190 1.38 -32.24 11.47
N LYS A 191 1.88 -32.96 12.48
CA LYS A 191 1.55 -34.37 12.71
C LYS A 191 0.11 -34.57 13.21
N SER A 192 -0.42 -33.67 14.04
CA SER A 192 -1.77 -33.75 14.59
C SER A 192 -2.80 -33.13 13.68
N ILE A 193 -3.81 -33.87 13.27
CA ILE A 193 -4.96 -33.43 12.46
C ILE A 193 -5.61 -32.18 13.07
N LYS A 194 -5.88 -32.23 14.39
CA LYS A 194 -6.47 -31.10 15.12
C LYS A 194 -5.62 -29.85 15.04
N SER A 195 -4.31 -29.97 15.24
CA SER A 195 -3.37 -28.84 15.13
C SER A 195 -3.26 -28.31 13.71
N GLN A 196 -3.37 -29.18 12.71
CA GLN A 196 -3.37 -28.79 11.30
C GLN A 196 -4.62 -27.96 10.97
N ILE A 197 -5.82 -28.48 11.28
CA ILE A 197 -7.10 -27.80 11.02
C ILE A 197 -7.15 -26.43 11.73
N ILE A 198 -6.78 -26.36 13.01
CA ILE A 198 -6.75 -25.08 13.74
C ILE A 198 -5.83 -24.07 13.04
N SER A 199 -4.63 -24.50 12.65
CA SER A 199 -3.68 -23.58 11.99
C SER A 199 -4.14 -23.11 10.62
N GLN A 200 -4.77 -23.98 9.85
CA GLN A 200 -5.35 -23.64 8.55
C GLN A 200 -6.55 -22.70 8.71
N SER A 201 -7.41 -22.92 9.73
CA SER A 201 -8.53 -22.01 10.02
C SER A 201 -8.05 -20.62 10.41
N ILE A 202 -7.00 -20.53 11.24
CA ILE A 202 -6.37 -19.23 11.58
C ILE A 202 -5.79 -18.57 10.32
N ALA A 203 -5.12 -19.34 9.48
CA ALA A 203 -4.54 -18.83 8.22
C ALA A 203 -5.60 -18.29 7.26
N ILE A 204 -6.72 -19.02 7.09
CA ILE A 204 -7.86 -18.57 6.29
C ILE A 204 -8.44 -17.27 6.85
N PHE A 205 -8.66 -17.22 8.18
CA PHE A 205 -9.16 -16.01 8.84
C PHE A 205 -8.25 -14.80 8.58
N LEU A 206 -6.93 -14.97 8.66
CA LEU A 206 -5.96 -13.90 8.37
C LEU A 206 -6.03 -13.47 6.90
N ILE A 207 -6.12 -14.38 5.94
CA ILE A 207 -6.24 -14.07 4.52
C ILE A 207 -7.54 -13.28 4.26
N LEU A 208 -8.67 -13.72 4.84
CA LEU A 208 -9.95 -13.03 4.68
C LEU A 208 -9.95 -11.64 5.33
N THR A 209 -9.38 -11.51 6.53
CA THR A 209 -9.18 -10.22 7.20
C THR A 209 -8.34 -9.28 6.33
N SER A 210 -7.28 -9.79 5.74
CA SER A 210 -6.43 -9.03 4.81
C SER A 210 -7.22 -8.52 3.60
N LEU A 211 -7.99 -9.38 2.94
CA LEU A 211 -8.83 -8.99 1.79
C LEU A 211 -9.85 -7.93 2.19
N PHE A 212 -10.43 -8.02 3.39
CA PHE A 212 -11.35 -7.00 3.91
C PHE A 212 -10.65 -5.66 4.14
N LEU A 213 -9.44 -5.65 4.72
CA LEU A 213 -8.66 -4.42 4.91
C LEU A 213 -8.23 -3.79 3.58
N ILE A 214 -7.90 -4.61 2.57
CA ILE A 214 -7.61 -4.15 1.21
C ILE A 214 -8.88 -3.56 0.57
N PHE A 215 -10.03 -4.20 0.76
CA PHE A 215 -11.32 -3.71 0.28
C PHE A 215 -11.65 -2.32 0.84
N ILE A 216 -11.44 -2.10 2.14
CA ILE A 216 -11.61 -0.79 2.77
C ILE A 216 -10.68 0.23 2.12
N SER A 217 -9.40 -0.09 1.97
CA SER A 217 -8.36 0.89 1.62
C SER A 217 -8.19 1.10 0.12
N ARG A 218 -8.05 0.01 -0.65
CA ARG A 218 -7.71 0.03 -2.08
C ARG A 218 -8.34 -1.15 -2.83
N PRO A 219 -9.62 -1.11 -3.17
CA PRO A 219 -10.32 -2.23 -3.82
C PRO A 219 -9.64 -2.73 -5.10
N TYR A 220 -9.05 -1.84 -5.89
CA TYR A 220 -8.31 -2.24 -7.09
C TYR A 220 -7.09 -3.13 -6.78
N MET A 221 -6.55 -3.09 -5.56
CA MET A 221 -5.49 -4.01 -5.11
C MET A 221 -6.02 -5.44 -4.83
N ILE A 222 -7.34 -5.64 -4.78
CA ILE A 222 -7.93 -6.98 -4.63
C ILE A 222 -7.63 -7.83 -5.86
N GLU A 223 -7.75 -7.26 -7.07
CA GLU A 223 -7.40 -7.99 -8.30
C GLU A 223 -5.95 -8.46 -8.27
N LEU A 224 -5.04 -7.56 -7.83
CA LEU A 224 -3.63 -7.87 -7.66
C LEU A 224 -3.41 -8.96 -6.60
N SER A 225 -4.06 -8.84 -5.45
CA SER A 225 -3.97 -9.83 -4.37
C SER A 225 -4.54 -11.18 -4.79
N SER A 226 -5.61 -11.20 -5.59
CA SER A 226 -6.20 -12.42 -6.13
C SER A 226 -5.25 -13.15 -7.09
N ILE A 227 -4.49 -12.43 -7.92
CA ILE A 227 -3.44 -13.02 -8.76
C ILE A 227 -2.34 -13.62 -7.87
N PHE A 228 -1.94 -12.94 -6.81
CA PHE A 228 -0.93 -13.47 -5.90
C PHE A 228 -1.46 -14.70 -5.12
N ILE A 229 -2.73 -14.71 -4.74
CA ILE A 229 -3.39 -15.89 -4.16
C ILE A 229 -3.35 -17.07 -5.13
N LEU A 230 -3.63 -16.87 -6.43
CA LEU A 230 -3.51 -17.94 -7.42
C LEU A 230 -2.09 -18.52 -7.50
N ILE A 231 -1.07 -17.67 -7.46
CA ILE A 231 0.34 -18.12 -7.43
C ILE A 231 0.59 -18.95 -6.16
N PHE A 232 0.11 -18.48 -5.02
CA PHE A 232 0.21 -19.22 -3.75
C PHE A 232 -0.49 -20.57 -3.83
N GLU A 233 -1.72 -20.62 -4.34
CA GLU A 233 -2.50 -21.86 -4.47
C GLU A 233 -1.83 -22.86 -5.42
N PHE A 234 -1.19 -22.39 -6.47
CA PHE A 234 -0.40 -23.23 -7.36
C PHE A 234 0.80 -23.86 -6.63
N ILE A 235 1.57 -23.06 -5.88
CA ILE A 235 2.70 -23.55 -5.08
C ILE A 235 2.22 -24.53 -4.00
N LEU A 236 1.11 -24.22 -3.36
CA LEU A 236 0.48 -25.07 -2.34
C LEU A 236 0.02 -26.42 -2.93
N GLY A 237 -0.57 -26.38 -4.13
CA GLY A 237 -0.96 -27.58 -4.88
C GLY A 237 0.22 -28.51 -5.17
N ILE A 238 1.38 -27.96 -5.58
CA ILE A 238 2.61 -28.74 -5.77
C ILE A 238 3.03 -29.40 -4.46
N LYS A 239 3.01 -28.66 -3.33
CA LYS A 239 3.35 -29.24 -2.02
C LYS A 239 2.39 -30.34 -1.62
N LEU A 240 1.09 -30.18 -1.82
CA LEU A 240 0.08 -31.20 -1.52
C LEU A 240 0.31 -32.46 -2.36
N LEU A 241 0.55 -32.33 -3.66
CA LEU A 241 0.86 -33.46 -4.54
C LEU A 241 2.11 -34.22 -4.07
N THR A 242 3.18 -33.50 -3.73
CA THR A 242 4.41 -34.17 -3.20
C THR A 242 4.13 -34.92 -1.90
N ARG A 243 3.25 -34.43 -1.03
CA ARG A 243 2.87 -35.11 0.22
C ARG A 243 1.98 -36.32 -0.01
N ILE A 244 1.11 -36.30 -1.03
CA ILE A 244 0.28 -37.47 -1.43
C ILE A 244 1.20 -38.59 -1.92
N PHE A 245 2.13 -38.28 -2.83
CA PHE A 245 3.07 -39.29 -3.34
C PHE A 245 3.95 -39.91 -2.25
N GLN A 246 4.21 -39.17 -1.17
CA GLN A 246 4.94 -39.68 0.00
C GLN A 246 4.04 -40.41 1.01
N SER A 247 2.72 -40.55 0.75
CA SER A 247 1.72 -41.11 1.64
C SER A 247 1.68 -40.48 3.05
N ASN A 248 2.04 -39.19 3.15
CA ASN A 248 2.24 -38.47 4.41
C ASN A 248 1.06 -37.54 4.78
N ILE A 249 -0.07 -37.60 4.07
CA ILE A 249 -1.25 -36.77 4.35
C ILE A 249 -2.50 -37.67 4.54
N SER A 250 -3.32 -37.37 5.53
CA SER A 250 -4.61 -38.07 5.68
C SER A 250 -5.62 -37.50 4.65
N LEU A 251 -6.57 -38.35 4.23
CA LEU A 251 -7.64 -37.99 3.30
C LEU A 251 -8.46 -36.77 3.81
N ILE A 252 -8.73 -36.74 5.13
CA ILE A 252 -9.48 -35.62 5.76
C ILE A 252 -8.71 -34.31 5.63
N ASN A 253 -7.42 -34.32 5.91
CA ASN A 253 -6.58 -33.13 5.80
C ASN A 253 -6.47 -32.64 4.36
N PHE A 254 -6.35 -33.56 3.41
CA PHE A 254 -6.33 -33.24 1.99
C PHE A 254 -7.65 -32.58 1.56
N ALA A 255 -8.79 -33.18 1.91
CA ALA A 255 -10.11 -32.62 1.59
C ALA A 255 -10.32 -31.23 2.19
N PHE A 256 -9.87 -31.01 3.46
CA PHE A 256 -9.95 -29.71 4.10
C PHE A 256 -9.05 -28.67 3.40
N CYS A 257 -7.84 -29.06 2.99
CA CYS A 257 -6.96 -28.16 2.24
C CYS A 257 -7.60 -27.73 0.90
N ILE A 258 -8.17 -28.66 0.14
CA ILE A 258 -8.85 -28.35 -1.13
C ILE A 258 -10.07 -27.46 -0.90
N PHE A 259 -10.89 -27.77 0.12
CA PHE A 259 -12.03 -26.90 0.47
C PHE A 259 -11.59 -25.47 0.81
N ALA A 260 -10.54 -25.34 1.62
CA ALA A 260 -9.98 -24.04 1.99
C ALA A 260 -9.48 -23.24 0.79
N GLN A 261 -8.78 -23.90 -0.15
CA GLN A 261 -8.31 -23.29 -1.40
C GLN A 261 -9.48 -22.78 -2.23
N ILE A 262 -10.50 -23.61 -2.46
CA ILE A 262 -11.71 -23.24 -3.21
C ILE A 262 -12.39 -22.03 -2.55
N LEU A 263 -12.53 -22.05 -1.22
CA LEU A 263 -13.15 -20.95 -0.46
C LEU A 263 -12.39 -19.64 -0.61
N ILE A 264 -11.06 -19.66 -0.46
CA ILE A 264 -10.21 -18.47 -0.58
C ILE A 264 -10.31 -17.89 -2.01
N LEU A 265 -10.22 -18.74 -3.04
CA LEU A 265 -10.34 -18.31 -4.43
C LEU A 265 -11.73 -17.75 -4.73
N PHE A 266 -12.78 -18.46 -4.30
CA PHE A 266 -14.17 -18.00 -4.49
C PHE A 266 -14.37 -16.60 -3.88
N LEU A 267 -13.93 -16.38 -2.66
CA LEU A 267 -14.06 -15.09 -1.98
C LEU A 267 -13.19 -14.01 -2.64
N ALA A 268 -11.95 -14.33 -2.99
CA ALA A 268 -11.04 -13.37 -3.63
C ALA A 268 -11.58 -12.84 -4.96
N PHE A 269 -12.19 -13.71 -5.79
CA PHE A 269 -12.74 -13.30 -7.07
C PHE A 269 -14.13 -12.66 -6.99
N ASN A 270 -14.92 -12.98 -5.94
CA ASN A 270 -16.27 -12.44 -5.81
C ASN A 270 -16.37 -11.18 -4.94
N ILE A 271 -15.29 -10.78 -4.23
CA ILE A 271 -15.32 -9.59 -3.36
C ILE A 271 -15.60 -8.30 -4.15
N ASN A 272 -15.20 -8.23 -5.42
CA ASN A 272 -15.47 -7.09 -6.29
C ASN A 272 -16.97 -7.00 -6.70
N SER A 273 -17.71 -8.11 -6.71
CA SER A 273 -19.16 -8.06 -6.92
C SER A 273 -19.87 -7.50 -5.69
N ILE A 274 -19.33 -7.77 -4.49
CA ILE A 274 -19.79 -7.19 -3.24
C ILE A 274 -19.53 -5.68 -3.23
N GLU A 275 -18.41 -5.21 -3.82
CA GLU A 275 -18.11 -3.78 -3.95
C GLU A 275 -19.23 -3.01 -4.65
N LYS A 276 -19.80 -3.55 -5.72
CA LYS A 276 -20.91 -2.92 -6.45
C LYS A 276 -22.15 -2.70 -5.57
N HIS A 277 -22.42 -3.60 -4.64
CA HIS A 277 -23.51 -3.43 -3.68
C HIS A 277 -23.21 -2.40 -2.60
N PHE A 278 -21.98 -2.35 -2.10
CA PHE A 278 -21.57 -1.35 -1.08
C PHE A 278 -21.28 0.03 -1.68
N ALA A 279 -20.81 0.11 -2.93
CA ALA A 279 -20.63 1.38 -3.64
C ALA A 279 -21.95 1.94 -4.22
N ALA A 280 -22.96 1.10 -4.43
CA ALA A 280 -24.30 1.54 -4.86
C ALA A 280 -25.08 2.27 -3.77
N TYR A 281 -24.67 2.20 -2.50
CA TYR A 281 -25.12 3.10 -1.45
C TYR A 281 -24.38 4.45 -1.57
N SER A 282 -24.42 5.04 -2.76
CA SER A 282 -24.06 6.45 -2.90
C SER A 282 -25.02 7.26 -2.03
N ILE A 283 -24.46 8.05 -1.16
CA ILE A 283 -25.16 9.17 -0.51
C ILE A 283 -26.05 9.81 -1.56
N ASN A 284 -27.31 10.02 -1.24
CA ASN A 284 -28.22 10.76 -2.11
C ASN A 284 -27.45 12.02 -2.57
N GLN A 285 -27.08 12.09 -3.83
CA GLN A 285 -26.20 13.14 -4.35
C GLN A 285 -26.69 14.54 -3.97
N ASN A 286 -28.00 14.70 -3.72
CA ASN A 286 -28.60 15.94 -3.28
C ASN A 286 -28.19 16.35 -1.85
N GLU A 287 -28.02 15.40 -0.92
CA GLU A 287 -27.60 15.71 0.46
C GLU A 287 -26.10 15.99 0.54
N TYR A 288 -25.29 15.27 -0.23
CA TYR A 288 -23.87 15.53 -0.36
C TYR A 288 -23.59 16.91 -0.97
N HIS A 289 -24.37 17.32 -1.96
CA HIS A 289 -24.29 18.67 -2.54
C HIS A 289 -24.67 19.77 -1.54
N VAL A 290 -25.59 19.53 -0.62
CA VAL A 290 -25.94 20.50 0.44
C VAL A 290 -24.79 20.72 1.42
N TYR A 291 -24.04 19.68 1.78
CA TYR A 291 -22.87 19.81 2.67
C TYR A 291 -21.63 20.40 1.97
N ILE A 292 -21.43 20.11 0.69
CA ILE A 292 -20.43 20.81 -0.13
C ILE A 292 -20.84 22.27 -0.33
N SER A 293 -22.12 22.58 -0.44
CA SER A 293 -22.61 23.96 -0.64
C SER A 293 -22.39 24.86 0.57
N LYS A 294 -22.24 24.32 1.79
CA LYS A 294 -21.78 25.11 2.96
C LYS A 294 -20.32 25.59 2.82
N SER A 295 -19.54 24.99 1.92
CA SER A 295 -18.21 25.48 1.52
C SER A 295 -18.25 26.45 0.32
N ASP A 296 -19.43 26.89 -0.12
CA ASP A 296 -19.60 27.80 -1.26
C ASP A 296 -18.80 29.10 -1.14
N LYS A 297 -18.51 29.55 0.07
CA LYS A 297 -17.64 30.71 0.27
C LYS A 297 -16.21 30.47 -0.21
N GLU A 298 -15.67 29.26 0.01
CA GLU A 298 -14.32 28.90 -0.48
C GLU A 298 -14.33 28.64 -1.99
N ILE A 299 -15.36 27.99 -2.51
CA ILE A 299 -15.52 27.79 -3.96
C ILE A 299 -15.72 29.13 -4.65
N LYS A 300 -16.58 30.02 -4.14
CA LYS A 300 -16.73 31.40 -4.62
C LYS A 300 -15.41 32.16 -4.59
N LYS A 301 -14.61 32.01 -3.53
CA LYS A 301 -13.30 32.63 -3.41
C LYS A 301 -12.34 32.14 -4.50
N ILE A 302 -12.29 30.83 -4.74
CA ILE A 302 -11.45 30.23 -5.80
C ILE A 302 -11.90 30.69 -7.19
N PHE A 303 -13.20 30.80 -7.45
CA PHE A 303 -13.73 31.29 -8.71
C PHE A 303 -13.44 32.77 -8.94
N LEU A 304 -13.56 33.61 -7.91
CA LEU A 304 -13.20 35.03 -7.95
C LEU A 304 -11.68 35.24 -8.14
N GLU A 305 -10.86 34.48 -7.44
CA GLU A 305 -9.38 34.54 -7.61
C GLU A 305 -8.91 34.08 -9.00
N ARG A 306 -9.72 33.27 -9.70
CA ARG A 306 -9.41 32.78 -11.06
C ARG A 306 -10.15 33.54 -12.17
N ASN A 307 -10.88 34.62 -11.85
CA ASN A 307 -11.72 35.38 -12.80
C ASN A 307 -12.67 34.50 -13.63
N LEU A 308 -13.25 33.47 -13.00
CA LEU A 308 -14.22 32.58 -13.65
C LEU A 308 -15.61 33.24 -13.66
N PRO A 309 -16.43 33.12 -14.72
CA PRO A 309 -17.75 33.75 -14.79
C PRO A 309 -18.67 33.26 -13.67
N MET A 310 -19.35 34.21 -12.99
CA MET A 310 -20.26 33.93 -11.88
C MET A 310 -21.42 32.99 -12.26
N GLN A 311 -21.83 32.95 -13.51
CA GLN A 311 -22.84 32.04 -14.05
C GLN A 311 -22.49 30.56 -13.84
N ILE A 312 -21.18 30.20 -13.85
CA ILE A 312 -20.70 28.83 -13.57
C ILE A 312 -20.94 28.45 -12.11
N ILE A 313 -20.96 29.41 -11.18
CA ILE A 313 -21.18 29.18 -9.74
C ILE A 313 -22.66 28.87 -9.46
N GLU A 314 -23.56 29.60 -10.11
CA GLU A 314 -25.01 29.44 -9.96
C GLU A 314 -25.52 28.14 -10.57
N GLU A 315 -24.85 27.64 -11.62
CA GLU A 315 -25.18 26.39 -12.28
C GLU A 315 -24.73 25.14 -11.52
N LYS A 316 -23.65 25.19 -10.74
CA LYS A 316 -23.27 24.09 -9.81
C LYS A 316 -24.22 23.95 -8.63
N ALA A 317 -25.00 25.00 -8.34
CA ALA A 317 -26.03 25.00 -7.29
C ALA A 317 -27.39 24.43 -7.77
N GLY A 318 -27.44 23.67 -8.87
CA GLY A 318 -28.63 22.89 -9.28
C GLY A 318 -29.33 23.35 -10.56
N LYS A 319 -28.73 24.22 -11.36
CA LYS A 319 -29.23 24.60 -12.69
C LYS A 319 -28.32 24.14 -13.83
N ILE A 320 -28.89 23.88 -14.99
CA ILE A 320 -28.24 23.29 -16.17
C ILE A 320 -27.08 24.15 -16.67
N ILE A 321 -25.85 23.65 -16.54
CA ILE A 321 -24.60 24.29 -16.98
C ILE A 321 -24.64 24.51 -18.50
N ASN A 322 -24.33 25.71 -18.96
CA ASN A 322 -23.95 25.94 -20.34
C ASN A 322 -22.57 25.26 -20.61
N LYS A 323 -22.65 23.97 -20.94
CA LYS A 323 -21.49 23.10 -21.15
C LYS A 323 -20.45 23.69 -22.13
N LYS A 324 -20.89 24.61 -23.00
CA LYS A 324 -20.05 25.20 -24.04
C LYS A 324 -19.10 26.26 -23.49
N GLU A 325 -19.54 27.11 -22.56
CA GLU A 325 -18.69 28.15 -21.96
C GLU A 325 -17.73 27.56 -20.93
N LEU A 326 -18.19 26.58 -20.13
CA LEU A 326 -17.34 25.84 -19.21
C LEU A 326 -16.24 25.07 -19.97
N ALA A 327 -16.58 24.43 -21.09
CA ALA A 327 -15.62 23.74 -21.94
C ALA A 327 -14.57 24.73 -22.51
N LEU A 328 -14.99 25.90 -23.00
CA LEU A 328 -14.09 26.92 -23.55
C LEU A 328 -13.12 27.51 -22.52
N GLU A 329 -13.53 27.69 -21.25
CA GLU A 329 -12.64 28.21 -20.21
C GLU A 329 -11.72 27.15 -19.62
N ILE A 330 -12.21 25.94 -19.44
CA ILE A 330 -11.37 24.79 -19.10
C ILE A 330 -10.32 24.58 -20.21
N LEU A 331 -10.68 24.79 -21.47
CA LEU A 331 -9.79 24.68 -22.60
C LEU A 331 -8.76 25.82 -22.64
N LYS A 332 -9.13 27.04 -22.25
CA LYS A 332 -8.16 28.16 -22.08
C LYS A 332 -7.15 27.87 -20.94
N ASP A 333 -7.59 27.23 -19.84
CA ASP A 333 -6.70 26.77 -18.77
C ASP A 333 -5.86 25.55 -19.18
N ILE A 334 -6.38 24.68 -20.06
CA ILE A 334 -5.64 23.59 -20.72
C ILE A 334 -4.51 24.16 -21.58
N TYR A 335 -4.76 25.23 -22.34
CA TYR A 335 -3.72 25.92 -23.15
C TYR A 335 -2.61 26.51 -22.27
N LYS A 336 -2.94 26.99 -21.08
CA LYS A 336 -1.93 27.50 -20.13
C LYS A 336 -1.27 26.40 -19.30
N LYS A 337 -1.98 25.27 -19.04
CA LYS A 337 -1.52 24.10 -18.28
C LYS A 337 -2.22 22.83 -18.79
N PRO A 338 -1.83 22.29 -19.94
CA PRO A 338 -2.66 21.37 -20.73
C PRO A 338 -3.12 20.09 -20.01
N LYS A 339 -2.43 19.62 -18.98
CA LYS A 339 -2.68 18.30 -18.37
C LYS A 339 -3.45 18.30 -17.05
N SER A 340 -3.60 19.42 -16.36
CA SER A 340 -4.36 19.51 -15.10
C SER A 340 -5.86 19.70 -15.29
N ALA A 341 -6.29 20.19 -16.42
CA ALA A 341 -7.69 20.53 -16.68
C ALA A 341 -8.54 19.36 -17.18
N LEU A 342 -7.94 18.32 -17.77
CA LEU A 342 -8.63 17.06 -18.11
C LEU A 342 -9.18 16.32 -16.88
N ARG A 343 -8.69 16.64 -15.67
CA ARG A 343 -9.21 16.12 -14.40
C ARG A 343 -10.64 16.58 -14.06
N LEU A 344 -11.09 17.66 -14.65
CA LEU A 344 -12.35 18.32 -14.27
C LEU A 344 -13.56 17.82 -15.09
N ILE A 345 -13.33 16.99 -16.12
CA ILE A 345 -14.41 16.52 -17.01
C ILE A 345 -14.32 15.02 -17.29
N PRO A 346 -14.80 14.16 -16.38
CA PRO A 346 -14.78 12.70 -16.59
C PRO A 346 -15.65 12.20 -17.76
N SER A 347 -16.54 13.03 -18.28
CA SER A 347 -17.58 12.63 -19.26
C SER A 347 -17.40 13.22 -20.67
N PHE A 348 -16.31 13.94 -20.95
CA PHE A 348 -16.07 14.47 -22.30
C PHE A 348 -15.31 13.46 -23.16
N ASN A 349 -15.98 13.00 -24.24
CA ASN A 349 -15.33 12.23 -25.28
C ASN A 349 -14.37 13.12 -26.08
N ALA A 350 -13.19 12.59 -26.41
CA ALA A 350 -12.16 13.30 -27.18
C ALA A 350 -12.66 13.89 -28.51
N GLU A 351 -13.57 13.20 -29.20
CA GLU A 351 -14.23 13.68 -30.40
C GLU A 351 -15.07 14.94 -30.20
N SER A 352 -15.72 15.06 -29.04
CA SER A 352 -16.54 16.24 -28.71
C SER A 352 -15.66 17.49 -28.52
N ILE A 353 -14.45 17.33 -28.02
CA ILE A 353 -13.50 18.44 -27.80
C ILE A 353 -12.91 18.92 -29.13
N LYS A 354 -12.59 17.99 -30.04
CA LYS A 354 -12.03 18.29 -31.37
C LYS A 354 -12.98 19.14 -32.23
N ASN A 355 -14.29 18.96 -32.08
CA ASN A 355 -15.31 19.77 -32.79
C ASN A 355 -15.44 21.21 -32.28
N TYR A 356 -14.92 21.52 -31.08
CA TYR A 356 -14.97 22.86 -30.47
C TYR A 356 -13.66 23.63 -30.59
N ILE A 357 -12.52 22.96 -30.86
CA ILE A 357 -11.21 23.56 -31.01
C ILE A 357 -10.52 22.90 -32.20
N PRO A 358 -10.66 23.50 -33.41
CA PRO A 358 -10.03 22.99 -34.63
C PRO A 358 -8.51 22.91 -34.56
N ASP A 359 -7.86 23.77 -33.76
CA ASP A 359 -6.41 23.91 -33.66
C ASP A 359 -5.78 23.21 -32.44
N LEU A 360 -6.47 22.25 -31.79
CA LEU A 360 -5.85 21.40 -30.78
C LEU A 360 -4.72 20.62 -31.45
N PRO A 361 -3.49 20.67 -30.92
CA PRO A 361 -2.39 19.92 -31.51
C PRO A 361 -2.74 18.45 -31.58
N THR A 362 -2.85 17.91 -32.77
CA THR A 362 -3.10 16.50 -33.11
C THR A 362 -2.14 15.54 -32.39
N ILE A 363 -0.99 16.05 -32.01
CA ILE A 363 0.12 15.33 -31.36
C ILE A 363 -0.28 14.59 -30.06
N GLU A 364 -1.22 15.12 -29.27
CA GLU A 364 -1.59 14.46 -27.98
C GLU A 364 -2.59 13.31 -28.16
N PHE A 365 -3.42 13.33 -29.17
CA PHE A 365 -4.36 12.25 -29.50
C PHE A 365 -3.68 11.07 -30.22
N GLU A 366 -2.77 11.37 -31.14
CA GLU A 366 -1.94 10.37 -31.81
C GLU A 366 -1.08 9.60 -30.80
N THR A 367 -0.53 10.31 -29.79
CA THR A 367 0.27 9.67 -28.72
C THR A 367 -0.56 8.74 -27.83
N TYR A 368 -1.82 9.00 -27.55
CA TYR A 368 -2.67 8.11 -26.76
C TYR A 368 -3.04 6.85 -27.54
N GLU A 369 -3.42 6.97 -28.80
CA GLU A 369 -3.76 5.82 -29.65
C GLU A 369 -2.54 4.90 -29.85
N SER A 370 -1.33 5.47 -30.01
CA SER A 370 -0.10 4.69 -30.14
C SER A 370 0.26 3.90 -28.89
N ARG A 371 -0.23 4.33 -27.71
CA ARG A 371 0.02 3.69 -26.41
C ARG A 371 -1.04 2.66 -26.02
N LYS A 372 -2.10 2.47 -26.81
CA LYS A 372 -3.10 1.43 -26.55
C LYS A 372 -2.48 0.04 -26.63
N TRP A 373 -2.99 -0.85 -25.79
CA TRP A 373 -2.53 -2.23 -25.74
C TRP A 373 -2.75 -2.94 -27.09
N GLN A 374 -1.71 -3.59 -27.57
CA GLN A 374 -1.75 -4.42 -28.77
C GLN A 374 -1.89 -5.87 -28.35
N ASN A 375 -3.06 -6.47 -28.67
CA ASN A 375 -3.35 -7.84 -28.32
C ASN A 375 -2.29 -8.80 -28.88
N SER A 376 -1.89 -9.76 -28.04
CA SER A 376 -0.86 -10.72 -28.38
C SER A 376 -1.47 -12.00 -28.96
N ALA A 377 -0.92 -12.48 -30.07
CA ALA A 377 -1.37 -13.72 -30.69
C ALA A 377 -0.95 -14.98 -29.89
N PHE A 378 0.02 -14.89 -28.98
CA PHE A 378 0.58 -16.04 -28.26
C PHE A 378 0.19 -16.12 -26.78
N LEU A 379 -0.43 -15.07 -26.21
CA LEU A 379 -0.88 -15.08 -24.82
C LEU A 379 -2.33 -15.58 -24.69
N PRO A 380 -2.65 -16.30 -23.60
CA PRO A 380 -4.03 -16.57 -23.25
C PRO A 380 -4.79 -15.24 -23.06
N ARG A 381 -6.02 -15.16 -23.60
CA ARG A 381 -6.83 -13.94 -23.57
C ARG A 381 -6.97 -13.32 -22.16
N VAL A 382 -7.07 -14.16 -21.12
CA VAL A 382 -7.19 -13.69 -19.73
C VAL A 382 -5.93 -12.91 -19.31
N VAL A 383 -4.74 -13.39 -19.68
CA VAL A 383 -3.46 -12.71 -19.37
C VAL A 383 -3.35 -11.42 -20.16
N ASP A 384 -3.70 -11.46 -21.44
CA ASP A 384 -3.65 -10.31 -22.35
C ASP A 384 -4.55 -9.17 -21.86
N VAL A 385 -5.77 -9.47 -21.40
CA VAL A 385 -6.69 -8.51 -20.78
C VAL A 385 -6.13 -7.90 -19.50
N GLN A 386 -5.47 -8.67 -18.66
CA GLN A 386 -4.86 -8.13 -17.41
C GLN A 386 -3.66 -7.21 -17.72
N MET A 387 -2.84 -7.57 -18.70
CA MET A 387 -1.75 -6.72 -19.16
C MET A 387 -2.25 -5.42 -19.79
N SER A 388 -3.37 -5.47 -20.55
CA SER A 388 -4.05 -4.28 -21.06
C SER A 388 -4.47 -3.34 -19.93
N LYS A 389 -5.12 -3.84 -18.88
CA LYS A 389 -5.52 -3.03 -17.71
C LYS A 389 -4.32 -2.34 -17.04
N VAL A 390 -3.19 -3.03 -16.92
CA VAL A 390 -1.95 -2.45 -16.37
C VAL A 390 -1.42 -1.34 -17.27
N ASN A 391 -1.43 -1.55 -18.59
CA ASN A 391 -1.05 -0.53 -19.57
C ASN A 391 -1.99 0.69 -19.53
N ASP A 392 -3.30 0.48 -19.40
CA ASP A 392 -4.29 1.55 -19.31
C ASP A 392 -4.07 2.38 -18.02
N GLN A 393 -3.77 1.71 -16.90
CA GLN A 393 -3.44 2.38 -15.65
C GLN A 393 -2.15 3.23 -15.78
N ARG A 394 -1.11 2.71 -16.47
CA ARG A 394 0.12 3.46 -16.76
C ARG A 394 -0.16 4.66 -17.65
N ASN A 395 -0.97 4.50 -18.70
CA ASN A 395 -1.36 5.59 -19.59
C ASN A 395 -2.18 6.66 -18.86
N TYR A 396 -3.05 6.26 -17.93
CA TYR A 396 -3.75 7.21 -17.06
C TYR A 396 -2.77 8.09 -16.27
N PHE A 397 -1.72 7.51 -15.68
CA PHE A 397 -0.67 8.27 -14.99
C PHE A 397 0.13 9.15 -15.95
N TYR A 398 0.44 8.66 -17.14
CA TYR A 398 1.09 9.45 -18.18
C TYR A 398 0.29 10.70 -18.53
N LEU A 399 -1.01 10.57 -18.73
CA LEU A 399 -1.87 11.69 -19.13
C LEU A 399 -2.11 12.70 -17.99
N HIS A 400 -2.25 12.22 -16.75
CA HIS A 400 -2.74 13.05 -15.64
C HIS A 400 -1.66 13.51 -14.66
N GLN A 401 -0.50 12.86 -14.60
CA GLN A 401 0.52 13.11 -13.59
C GLN A 401 1.95 13.28 -14.13
N TYR A 402 2.12 13.44 -15.43
CA TYR A 402 3.47 13.52 -16.02
C TYR A 402 4.29 14.71 -15.53
N HIS A 403 3.65 15.77 -15.05
CA HIS A 403 4.32 16.95 -14.47
C HIS A 403 4.79 16.75 -13.02
N ALA A 404 4.46 15.64 -12.38
CA ALA A 404 4.93 15.37 -11.04
C ALA A 404 6.44 15.17 -11.06
N ASN A 405 7.18 15.89 -10.20
CA ASN A 405 8.65 15.78 -10.09
C ASN A 405 9.13 14.36 -9.70
N THR A 406 8.23 13.46 -9.38
CA THR A 406 8.50 12.07 -8.97
C THR A 406 8.18 11.05 -10.06
N THR A 407 7.88 11.50 -11.30
CA THR A 407 7.58 10.62 -12.42
C THR A 407 8.87 9.99 -12.96
N PHE A 408 8.84 8.70 -13.27
CA PHE A 408 9.96 7.97 -13.89
C PHE A 408 9.47 7.24 -15.14
N ASP A 409 10.36 7.05 -16.12
CA ASP A 409 10.11 6.26 -17.34
C ASP A 409 8.72 6.51 -17.94
N TYR A 410 8.22 7.75 -17.87
CA TYR A 410 6.86 8.13 -18.33
C TYR A 410 6.71 8.01 -19.84
N ASP A 411 7.80 8.21 -20.56
CA ASP A 411 7.92 8.12 -22.02
C ASP A 411 8.01 6.68 -22.53
N VAL A 412 8.34 5.73 -21.65
CA VAL A 412 8.48 4.31 -22.00
C VAL A 412 7.10 3.68 -22.24
N GLU A 413 6.91 3.18 -23.45
CA GLU A 413 5.70 2.46 -23.86
C GLU A 413 5.82 0.98 -23.54
N ILE A 414 4.80 0.43 -22.86
CA ILE A 414 4.70 -1.01 -22.57
C ILE A 414 3.43 -1.62 -23.16
N ASN A 415 2.99 -1.13 -24.32
CA ASN A 415 1.72 -1.43 -24.96
C ASN A 415 1.64 -2.79 -25.69
N SER A 416 2.58 -3.69 -25.48
CA SER A 416 2.56 -5.05 -26.02
C SER A 416 3.29 -6.03 -25.10
N ALA A 417 2.95 -7.32 -25.20
CA ALA A 417 3.57 -8.37 -24.37
C ALA A 417 5.09 -8.38 -24.49
N ILE A 418 5.65 -8.17 -25.68
CA ILE A 418 7.10 -8.14 -25.90
C ILE A 418 7.72 -6.93 -25.21
N LYS A 419 7.15 -5.73 -25.34
CA LYS A 419 7.62 -4.51 -24.67
C LYS A 419 7.51 -4.66 -23.14
N PHE A 420 6.43 -5.28 -22.66
CA PHE A 420 6.22 -5.57 -21.25
C PHE A 420 7.35 -6.46 -20.69
N ILE A 421 7.71 -7.54 -21.38
CA ILE A 421 8.80 -8.43 -20.97
C ILE A 421 10.17 -7.73 -21.08
N ARG A 422 10.42 -6.96 -22.13
CA ARG A 422 11.66 -6.19 -22.29
C ARG A 422 11.89 -5.16 -21.20
N TYR A 423 10.81 -4.63 -20.62
CA TYR A 423 10.88 -3.67 -19.52
C TYR A 423 11.21 -4.34 -18.17
N LEU A 424 11.11 -5.66 -18.04
CA LEU A 424 11.30 -6.40 -16.78
C LEU A 424 12.64 -6.09 -16.07
N PRO A 425 13.83 -6.04 -16.72
CA PRO A 425 15.07 -5.68 -16.04
C PRO A 425 15.02 -4.28 -15.42
N ARG A 426 14.44 -3.31 -16.13
CA ARG A 426 14.24 -1.95 -15.62
C ARG A 426 13.22 -1.93 -14.48
N ALA A 427 12.14 -2.70 -14.59
CA ALA A 427 11.15 -2.84 -13.53
C ALA A 427 11.76 -3.41 -12.24
N VAL A 428 12.66 -4.39 -12.33
CA VAL A 428 13.42 -4.90 -11.17
C VAL A 428 14.31 -3.81 -10.57
N GLN A 429 15.05 -3.09 -11.40
CA GLN A 429 15.92 -2.01 -10.96
C GLN A 429 15.11 -0.93 -10.21
N VAL A 430 14.04 -0.43 -10.81
CA VAL A 430 13.19 0.60 -10.22
C VAL A 430 12.41 0.04 -9.01
N GLY A 431 11.88 -1.17 -9.14
CA GLY A 431 11.08 -1.84 -8.12
C GLY A 431 11.82 -2.06 -6.79
N TYR A 432 13.13 -2.23 -6.82
CA TYR A 432 13.91 -2.45 -5.60
C TYR A 432 14.79 -1.27 -5.20
N PHE A 433 15.29 -0.49 -6.15
CA PHE A 433 16.36 0.48 -5.88
C PHE A 433 15.97 1.95 -6.08
N ALA A 434 14.78 2.29 -6.64
CA ALA A 434 14.34 3.68 -6.65
C ALA A 434 13.85 4.11 -5.25
N PRO A 435 13.92 5.42 -4.86
CA PRO A 435 14.58 6.50 -5.59
C PRO A 435 16.10 6.32 -5.66
N PHE A 436 16.66 6.59 -6.81
CA PHE A 436 18.11 6.47 -7.02
C PHE A 436 18.86 7.65 -6.37
N PRO A 437 20.18 7.52 -6.14
CA PRO A 437 20.97 8.63 -5.60
C PRO A 437 20.85 9.94 -6.37
N THR A 438 20.62 9.88 -7.69
CA THR A 438 20.35 11.04 -8.54
C THR A 438 19.06 11.77 -8.19
N ASP A 439 18.09 11.06 -7.61
CA ASP A 439 16.76 11.61 -7.29
C ASP A 439 16.74 12.27 -5.91
N TRP A 440 17.75 12.03 -5.07
CA TRP A 440 17.74 12.47 -3.67
C TRP A 440 17.84 13.99 -3.47
N ASN A 441 18.36 14.71 -4.47
CA ASN A 441 18.50 16.17 -4.47
C ASN A 441 17.67 16.86 -5.57
N SER A 442 16.76 16.16 -6.23
CA SER A 442 16.07 16.65 -7.43
C SER A 442 14.90 17.60 -7.16
N SER A 443 14.56 17.89 -5.91
CA SER A 443 13.38 18.70 -5.57
C SER A 443 13.65 20.19 -5.66
N LYS A 444 12.74 20.92 -6.35
CA LYS A 444 12.75 22.38 -6.48
C LYS A 444 12.24 23.12 -5.23
N SER A 445 11.61 22.42 -4.28
CA SER A 445 11.11 23.02 -3.03
C SER A 445 11.88 22.52 -1.81
N ASN A 446 12.19 23.41 -0.87
CA ASN A 446 12.89 23.07 0.37
C ASN A 446 12.14 22.00 1.19
N LYS A 447 10.82 21.99 1.16
CA LYS A 447 9.96 21.02 1.86
C LYS A 447 10.12 19.61 1.27
N ALA A 448 9.98 19.48 -0.05
CA ALA A 448 10.16 18.20 -0.73
C ALA A 448 11.62 17.71 -0.62
N ASN A 449 12.58 18.60 -0.56
CA ASN A 449 14.00 18.26 -0.40
C ASN A 449 14.28 17.57 0.94
N LEU A 450 13.66 18.01 2.05
CA LEU A 450 13.80 17.33 3.35
C LEU A 450 13.27 15.88 3.29
N MET A 451 12.08 15.69 2.69
CA MET A 451 11.50 14.36 2.54
C MET A 451 12.36 13.44 1.67
N HIS A 452 12.93 13.96 0.57
CA HIS A 452 13.85 13.21 -0.28
C HIS A 452 15.11 12.79 0.48
N LYS A 453 15.67 13.65 1.34
CA LYS A 453 16.84 13.30 2.19
C LYS A 453 16.51 12.22 3.22
N VAL A 454 15.33 12.27 3.81
CA VAL A 454 14.87 11.25 4.76
C VAL A 454 14.73 9.89 4.05
N ILE A 455 14.09 9.87 2.89
CA ILE A 455 13.96 8.65 2.08
C ILE A 455 15.34 8.17 1.60
N ALA A 456 16.26 9.07 1.25
CA ALA A 456 17.62 8.73 0.87
C ALA A 456 18.36 7.96 1.98
N LEU A 457 18.22 8.40 3.24
CA LEU A 457 18.81 7.70 4.39
C LEU A 457 18.27 6.27 4.53
N GLU A 458 16.96 6.09 4.36
CA GLU A 458 16.36 4.75 4.35
C GLU A 458 16.89 3.89 3.21
N MET A 459 17.03 4.47 2.00
CA MET A 459 17.53 3.73 0.84
C MET A 459 18.97 3.29 1.02
N ILE A 460 19.84 4.09 1.68
CA ILE A 460 21.22 3.66 2.02
C ILE A 460 21.16 2.40 2.89
N PHE A 461 20.31 2.41 3.94
CA PHE A 461 20.15 1.24 4.79
C PHE A 461 19.61 0.02 4.02
N ILE A 462 18.62 0.22 3.14
CA ILE A 462 18.05 -0.83 2.31
C ILE A 462 19.12 -1.41 1.37
N TYR A 463 19.95 -0.58 0.73
CA TYR A 463 21.04 -1.05 -0.14
C TYR A 463 22.05 -1.90 0.63
N LEU A 464 22.41 -1.47 1.85
CA LEU A 464 23.30 -2.27 2.71
C LEU A 464 22.64 -3.59 3.11
N ALA A 465 21.36 -3.58 3.43
CA ALA A 465 20.63 -4.79 3.77
C ALA A 465 20.58 -5.80 2.61
N PHE A 466 20.53 -5.35 1.34
CA PHE A 466 20.54 -6.25 0.19
C PHE A 466 21.78 -7.15 0.12
N SER A 467 22.93 -6.77 0.70
CA SER A 467 24.09 -7.65 0.80
C SER A 467 23.78 -8.90 1.63
N GLY A 468 23.01 -8.76 2.69
CA GLY A 468 22.53 -9.87 3.51
C GLY A 468 21.50 -10.76 2.81
N PHE A 469 20.79 -10.24 1.82
CA PHE A 469 19.85 -11.02 1.03
C PHE A 469 20.52 -12.12 0.21
N ILE A 470 21.73 -11.87 -0.31
CA ILE A 470 22.53 -12.90 -0.99
C ILE A 470 22.80 -14.05 -0.02
N ILE A 471 23.13 -13.76 1.23
CA ILE A 471 23.33 -14.76 2.28
C ILE A 471 22.04 -15.54 2.54
N ALA A 472 20.90 -14.85 2.62
CA ALA A 472 19.58 -15.47 2.83
C ALA A 472 19.26 -16.51 1.72
N LEU A 473 19.57 -16.19 0.47
CA LEU A 473 19.41 -17.11 -0.67
C LEU A 473 20.14 -18.43 -0.46
N PHE A 474 21.38 -18.40 0.06
CA PHE A 474 22.14 -19.62 0.31
C PHE A 474 21.61 -20.42 1.51
N ILE A 475 21.21 -19.74 2.59
CA ILE A 475 20.76 -20.37 3.83
C ILE A 475 19.41 -21.07 3.64
N TRP A 476 18.43 -20.37 3.04
CA TRP A 476 17.02 -20.84 3.01
C TRP A 476 16.54 -21.34 1.65
N ARG A 477 17.42 -21.48 0.65
CA ARG A 477 17.05 -21.96 -0.71
C ARG A 477 16.25 -23.27 -0.76
N LYS A 478 16.37 -24.11 0.28
CA LYS A 478 15.66 -25.39 0.38
C LYS A 478 14.28 -25.28 1.04
N LYS A 479 13.91 -24.09 1.57
CA LYS A 479 12.63 -23.86 2.23
C LYS A 479 11.61 -23.26 1.27
N PHE A 480 10.47 -23.90 1.17
CA PHE A 480 9.38 -23.39 0.32
C PHE A 480 8.84 -22.03 0.82
N GLU A 481 8.73 -21.85 2.14
CA GLU A 481 8.33 -20.61 2.77
C GLU A 481 9.20 -19.43 2.30
N PHE A 482 10.49 -19.66 2.18
CA PHE A 482 11.42 -18.64 1.68
C PHE A 482 11.08 -18.20 0.24
N TRP A 483 10.79 -19.15 -0.65
CA TRP A 483 10.42 -18.83 -2.03
C TRP A 483 9.06 -18.14 -2.14
N LEU A 484 8.12 -18.43 -1.23
CA LEU A 484 6.87 -17.70 -1.12
C LEU A 484 7.13 -16.23 -0.73
N LEU A 485 8.05 -15.96 0.21
CA LEU A 485 8.44 -14.59 0.60
C LEU A 485 9.11 -13.85 -0.58
N ILE A 486 9.95 -14.54 -1.36
CA ILE A 486 10.55 -13.98 -2.56
C ILE A 486 9.49 -13.68 -3.62
N ALA A 487 8.57 -14.60 -3.88
CA ALA A 487 7.48 -14.40 -4.83
C ALA A 487 6.60 -13.19 -4.42
N PHE A 488 6.28 -13.07 -3.12
CA PHE A 488 5.58 -11.90 -2.57
C PHE A 488 6.36 -10.60 -2.84
N SER A 489 7.64 -10.60 -2.51
CA SER A 489 8.48 -9.42 -2.69
C SER A 489 8.60 -9.02 -4.16
N LEU A 490 8.84 -9.97 -5.05
CA LEU A 490 8.88 -9.72 -6.49
C LEU A 490 7.55 -9.15 -6.99
N PHE A 491 6.45 -9.79 -6.65
CA PHE A 491 5.15 -9.42 -7.15
C PHE A 491 4.74 -8.00 -6.70
N TYR A 492 4.82 -7.70 -5.40
CA TYR A 492 4.43 -6.40 -4.84
C TYR A 492 5.44 -5.28 -5.10
N SER A 493 6.69 -5.61 -5.49
CA SER A 493 7.67 -4.60 -5.91
C SER A 493 7.60 -4.29 -7.41
N LEU A 494 7.33 -5.29 -8.26
CA LEU A 494 7.38 -5.11 -9.72
C LEU A 494 6.05 -4.59 -10.29
N PHE A 495 4.91 -5.12 -9.82
CA PHE A 495 3.61 -4.70 -10.35
C PHE A 495 3.40 -3.19 -10.28
N PRO A 496 3.67 -2.50 -9.16
CA PRO A 496 3.52 -1.05 -9.08
C PRO A 496 4.39 -0.28 -10.09
N VAL A 497 5.55 -0.80 -10.48
CA VAL A 497 6.43 -0.17 -11.48
C VAL A 497 5.77 -0.14 -12.85
N TYR A 498 5.07 -1.23 -13.20
CA TYR A 498 4.35 -1.29 -14.47
C TYR A 498 3.13 -0.37 -14.50
N ALA A 499 2.38 -0.34 -13.41
CA ALA A 499 1.09 0.36 -13.35
C ALA A 499 1.22 1.86 -13.00
N PHE A 500 2.21 2.23 -12.18
CA PHE A 500 2.30 3.56 -11.57
C PHE A 500 3.68 4.18 -11.79
N PRO A 501 3.94 4.90 -12.89
CA PRO A 501 5.24 5.52 -13.16
C PRO A 501 5.49 6.76 -12.28
N ASN A 502 5.35 6.60 -10.95
CA ASN A 502 5.53 7.64 -9.94
C ASN A 502 6.23 7.06 -8.70
N ILE A 503 7.42 7.58 -8.36
CA ILE A 503 8.24 7.09 -7.24
C ILE A 503 7.51 7.20 -5.90
N GLY A 504 6.77 8.29 -5.68
CA GLY A 504 6.02 8.48 -4.42
C GLY A 504 4.92 7.43 -4.20
N ALA A 505 4.23 7.03 -5.27
CA ALA A 505 3.29 5.92 -5.23
C ALA A 505 4.02 4.58 -5.08
N LEU A 506 5.09 4.36 -5.86
CA LEU A 506 5.87 3.12 -5.84
C LEU A 506 6.41 2.80 -4.45
N VAL A 507 7.03 3.76 -3.77
CA VAL A 507 7.60 3.55 -2.42
C VAL A 507 6.53 3.07 -1.44
N ARG A 508 5.32 3.62 -1.51
CA ARG A 508 4.19 3.22 -0.67
C ARG A 508 3.70 1.80 -0.97
N TYR A 509 3.53 1.45 -2.24
CA TYR A 509 2.99 0.13 -2.63
C TYR A 509 3.92 -1.04 -2.33
N ARG A 510 5.24 -0.86 -2.55
CA ARG A 510 6.23 -1.92 -2.38
C ARG A 510 6.79 -2.05 -0.97
N TYR A 511 6.43 -1.12 -0.06
CA TYR A 511 7.10 -1.02 1.25
C TYR A 511 7.07 -2.32 2.06
N ALA A 512 5.91 -2.98 2.14
CA ALA A 512 5.79 -4.27 2.82
C ALA A 512 6.73 -5.32 2.22
N ALA A 513 6.84 -5.36 0.90
CA ALA A 513 7.71 -6.28 0.17
C ALA A 513 9.20 -6.02 0.42
N ILE A 514 9.61 -4.74 0.44
CA ILE A 514 10.98 -4.34 0.77
C ILE A 514 11.31 -4.68 2.22
N MET A 515 10.39 -4.45 3.16
CA MET A 515 10.61 -4.78 4.58
C MET A 515 10.77 -6.29 4.81
N ILE A 516 10.11 -7.13 4.04
CA ILE A 516 10.36 -8.59 4.06
C ILE A 516 11.81 -8.90 3.61
N ILE A 517 12.30 -8.30 2.52
CA ILE A 517 13.70 -8.49 2.08
C ILE A 517 14.69 -8.01 3.14
N VAL A 518 14.45 -6.83 3.74
CA VAL A 518 15.29 -6.29 4.81
C VAL A 518 15.31 -7.24 6.02
N ALA A 519 14.14 -7.72 6.44
CA ALA A 519 14.04 -8.65 7.56
C ALA A 519 14.74 -9.99 7.29
N LEU A 520 14.61 -10.54 6.08
CA LEU A 520 15.34 -11.74 5.64
C LEU A 520 16.85 -11.51 5.69
N SER A 521 17.30 -10.39 5.19
CA SER A 521 18.72 -10.01 5.13
C SER A 521 19.34 -9.91 6.52
N LEU A 522 18.70 -9.17 7.41
CA LEU A 522 19.16 -9.01 8.80
C LEU A 522 19.14 -10.35 9.55
N SER A 523 18.10 -11.16 9.32
CA SER A 523 17.99 -12.50 9.91
C SER A 523 19.12 -13.42 9.42
N ALA A 524 19.48 -13.35 8.14
CA ALA A 524 20.56 -14.16 7.57
C ALA A 524 21.94 -13.79 8.13
N ILE A 525 22.22 -12.50 8.23
CA ILE A 525 23.46 -11.98 8.83
C ILE A 525 23.58 -12.45 10.28
N SER A 526 22.51 -12.29 11.08
CA SER A 526 22.47 -12.73 12.47
C SER A 526 22.63 -14.26 12.62
N TYR A 527 22.02 -15.03 11.73
CA TYR A 527 22.13 -16.50 11.71
C TYR A 527 23.57 -16.96 11.49
N LEU A 528 24.28 -16.37 10.49
CA LEU A 528 25.70 -16.67 10.24
C LEU A 528 26.56 -16.34 11.44
N TYR A 529 26.35 -15.18 12.08
CA TYR A 529 27.11 -14.79 13.25
C TYR A 529 26.92 -15.77 14.40
N SER A 530 25.69 -16.18 14.66
CA SER A 530 25.36 -17.14 15.72
C SER A 530 25.93 -18.54 15.46
N SER A 531 25.96 -19.00 14.21
CA SER A 531 26.54 -20.29 13.83
C SER A 531 28.06 -20.33 14.01
N LYS A 532 28.74 -19.21 13.69
CA LYS A 532 30.19 -19.08 13.82
C LYS A 532 30.64 -19.10 15.30
N ILE A 533 29.86 -18.48 16.19
CA ILE A 533 30.15 -18.51 17.64
C ILE A 533 30.03 -19.94 18.18
N LYS A 534 29.00 -20.68 17.78
CA LYS A 534 28.82 -22.07 18.21
C LYS A 534 29.94 -23.00 17.74
N SER A 535 30.46 -22.79 16.52
CA SER A 535 31.58 -23.60 16.02
C SER A 535 32.88 -23.33 16.77
N ASN A 536 33.14 -22.08 17.18
CA ASN A 536 34.35 -21.74 17.93
C ASN A 536 34.34 -22.33 19.37
N HIS A 537 33.16 -22.42 20.01
CA HIS A 537 33.04 -23.04 21.36
C HIS A 537 33.01 -24.59 21.31
N SER A 538 32.94 -25.22 20.16
CA SER A 538 33.05 -26.69 20.02
C SER A 538 34.51 -27.13 19.80
N TYR A 539 35.45 -26.20 19.64
CA TYR A 539 36.89 -26.46 19.50
C TYR A 539 37.71 -26.12 20.79
N GLU A 540 37.05 -25.52 21.80
CA GLU A 540 37.58 -25.41 23.17
C GLU A 540 36.99 -26.52 24.07
#